data_84d1a28a0bc354596b8acc3df4cbb3c2
#
_entry.id   84d1a28a0bc354596b8acc3df4cbb3c2
#
_cell.length_a   1.000
_cell.length_b   1.000
_cell.length_c   1.000
_cell.angle_alpha   90.00
_cell.angle_beta   90.00
_cell.angle_gamma   90.00
#
_symmetry.space_group_name_H-M   'P 1'
#
loop_
_entity.id
_entity.type
_entity.pdbx_description
1 polymer ?
#
loop_
_entity_poly.entity_id
_entity_poly.type
_entity_poly.pdbx_seq_one_letter_code
_entity_poly.pdbx_strand_id
1 'polypeptide(L)'
;MINVIGVRFRTAGKIYFFSPGQFAVKQGDHVIVETARGVEYGRVVSGPKEVSDDSVVQPLKSVIRIATDEDKRTVEENHQKEKEAFKICQEKIRKHDLDMKLIDAEYTFDNNKVLFYFTADGRIDFRELVKDLAAVFRTRIELRQIGVRDETKIRGGLGICGRPLCCSTYLTEFAAVSIKMAKEQNLSLNPTKISGVCGRLMCCLTNEEETYEVLNSQLPSVGDMVTTSDGLTGVVQSLSVLRCLLYTSDAA
;
A
#
# COMPACT_ATOMS: atom_id res chain seq x y z
N MET A 1 -11.87 -13.51 -24.05
CA MET A 1 -12.40 -12.90 -22.78
C MET A 1 -12.58 -14.00 -21.76
N ILE A 2 -12.09 -13.77 -20.54
CA ILE A 2 -12.14 -14.74 -19.45
C ILE A 2 -12.97 -14.15 -18.31
N ASN A 3 -13.84 -14.97 -17.71
CA ASN A 3 -14.63 -14.56 -16.56
C ASN A 3 -13.76 -14.67 -15.28
N VAL A 4 -13.60 -13.55 -14.56
CA VAL A 4 -12.76 -13.46 -13.37
C VAL A 4 -13.48 -12.77 -12.21
N ILE A 5 -13.04 -13.08 -11.00
CA ILE A 5 -13.37 -12.35 -9.78
C ILE A 5 -12.10 -11.70 -9.22
N GLY A 6 -12.25 -10.53 -8.60
CA GLY A 6 -11.17 -9.86 -7.89
C GLY A 6 -11.16 -10.24 -6.41
N VAL A 7 -10.08 -10.84 -5.95
CA VAL A 7 -9.89 -11.27 -4.55
C VAL A 7 -8.80 -10.45 -3.88
N ARG A 8 -9.02 -10.07 -2.64
CA ARG A 8 -8.08 -9.32 -1.81
C ARG A 8 -7.85 -10.06 -0.49
N PHE A 9 -6.59 -10.15 -0.08
CA PHE A 9 -6.18 -10.87 1.15
C PHE A 9 -5.97 -9.95 2.35
N ARG A 10 -5.65 -8.65 2.13
CA ARG A 10 -5.46 -7.62 3.17
C ARG A 10 -6.21 -6.36 2.80
N THR A 11 -6.62 -5.55 3.77
CA THR A 11 -7.48 -4.35 3.57
C THR A 11 -7.01 -3.42 2.46
N ALA A 12 -5.73 -3.06 2.42
CA ALA A 12 -5.13 -2.26 1.35
C ALA A 12 -4.22 -3.10 0.43
N GLY A 13 -4.49 -4.42 0.32
CA GLY A 13 -3.74 -5.33 -0.53
C GLY A 13 -4.07 -5.16 -2.00
N LYS A 14 -3.17 -5.62 -2.86
CA LYS A 14 -3.41 -5.74 -4.31
C LYS A 14 -4.59 -6.69 -4.55
N ILE A 15 -5.36 -6.39 -5.58
CA ILE A 15 -6.45 -7.26 -6.04
C ILE A 15 -5.84 -8.27 -7.02
N TYR A 16 -6.11 -9.54 -6.79
CA TYR A 16 -5.70 -10.64 -7.65
C TYR A 16 -6.91 -11.24 -8.34
N PHE A 17 -6.75 -11.58 -9.61
CA PHE A 17 -7.83 -12.19 -10.38
C PHE A 17 -7.77 -13.71 -10.32
N PHE A 18 -8.94 -14.31 -10.11
CA PHE A 18 -9.14 -15.76 -10.09
C PHE A 18 -10.35 -16.13 -10.94
N SER A 19 -10.34 -17.33 -11.48
CA SER A 19 -11.54 -17.89 -12.11
C SER A 19 -12.56 -18.28 -11.04
N PRO A 20 -13.83 -17.90 -11.15
CA PRO A 20 -14.87 -18.35 -10.22
C PRO A 20 -15.14 -19.85 -10.32
N GLY A 21 -14.69 -20.52 -11.40
CA GLY A 21 -14.98 -21.92 -11.66
C GLY A 21 -16.49 -22.16 -11.76
N GLN A 22 -16.97 -23.17 -11.03
CA GLN A 22 -18.40 -23.54 -10.97
C GLN A 22 -19.17 -22.85 -9.84
N PHE A 23 -18.51 -21.95 -9.07
CA PHE A 23 -19.11 -21.34 -7.90
C PHE A 23 -19.82 -20.02 -8.25
N ALA A 24 -21.03 -19.84 -7.73
CA ALA A 24 -21.77 -18.58 -7.82
C ALA A 24 -21.29 -17.59 -6.75
N VAL A 25 -20.14 -16.95 -7.02
CA VAL A 25 -19.47 -16.04 -6.08
C VAL A 25 -19.99 -14.61 -6.28
N LYS A 26 -20.27 -13.90 -5.19
CA LYS A 26 -20.70 -12.50 -5.19
C LYS A 26 -19.64 -11.60 -4.52
N GLN A 27 -19.71 -10.32 -4.81
CA GLN A 27 -18.91 -9.32 -4.11
C GLN A 27 -19.26 -9.33 -2.61
N GLY A 28 -18.23 -9.38 -1.77
CA GLY A 28 -18.35 -9.48 -0.31
C GLY A 28 -18.15 -10.90 0.22
N ASP A 29 -18.32 -11.92 -0.60
CA ASP A 29 -18.07 -13.31 -0.21
C ASP A 29 -16.60 -13.53 0.15
N HIS A 30 -16.36 -14.58 0.94
CA HIS A 30 -15.01 -15.05 1.22
C HIS A 30 -14.78 -16.38 0.50
N VAL A 31 -13.60 -16.54 -0.05
CA VAL A 31 -13.22 -17.69 -0.87
C VAL A 31 -11.86 -18.23 -0.45
N ILE A 32 -11.70 -19.52 -0.64
CA ILE A 32 -10.42 -20.22 -0.50
C ILE A 32 -9.83 -20.36 -1.90
N VAL A 33 -8.60 -19.87 -2.04
CA VAL A 33 -7.87 -19.87 -3.32
C VAL A 33 -6.46 -20.41 -3.12
N GLU A 34 -5.90 -20.96 -4.18
CA GLU A 34 -4.50 -21.34 -4.19
C GLU A 34 -3.64 -20.20 -4.78
N THR A 35 -2.63 -19.78 -4.03
CA THR A 35 -1.66 -18.78 -4.46
C THR A 35 -0.26 -19.38 -4.60
N ALA A 36 0.73 -18.58 -4.99
CA ALA A 36 2.13 -19.00 -4.95
C ALA A 36 2.65 -19.23 -3.51
N ARG A 37 1.92 -18.74 -2.50
CA ARG A 37 2.26 -18.90 -1.08
C ARG A 37 1.62 -20.14 -0.44
N GLY A 38 0.65 -20.73 -1.09
CA GLY A 38 -0.18 -21.83 -0.60
C GLY A 38 -1.66 -21.50 -0.70
N VAL A 39 -2.46 -22.21 0.09
CA VAL A 39 -3.90 -21.96 0.21
C VAL A 39 -4.12 -20.72 1.08
N GLU A 40 -4.92 -19.80 0.59
CA GLU A 40 -5.21 -18.52 1.28
C GLU A 40 -6.71 -18.25 1.34
N TYR A 41 -7.12 -17.59 2.42
CA TYR A 41 -8.46 -17.08 2.63
C TYR A 41 -8.53 -15.64 2.13
N GLY A 42 -9.41 -15.35 1.17
CA GLY A 42 -9.52 -14.03 0.58
C GLY A 42 -10.95 -13.51 0.51
N ARG A 43 -11.10 -12.19 0.46
CA ARG A 43 -12.39 -11.52 0.28
C ARG A 43 -12.57 -11.11 -1.18
N VAL A 44 -13.73 -11.41 -1.74
CA VAL A 44 -14.12 -10.98 -3.09
C VAL A 44 -14.49 -9.50 -3.06
N VAL A 45 -13.72 -8.68 -3.77
CA VAL A 45 -13.92 -7.22 -3.86
C VAL A 45 -14.52 -6.78 -5.20
N SER A 46 -14.43 -7.65 -6.21
CA SER A 46 -15.07 -7.45 -7.50
C SER A 46 -15.75 -8.75 -7.91
N GLY A 47 -17.05 -8.68 -8.19
CA GLY A 47 -17.82 -9.83 -8.65
C GLY A 47 -17.39 -10.32 -10.05
N PRO A 48 -18.04 -11.36 -10.58
CA PRO A 48 -17.71 -11.91 -11.87
C PRO A 48 -17.77 -10.84 -12.96
N LYS A 49 -16.66 -10.69 -13.69
CA LYS A 49 -16.56 -9.78 -14.85
C LYS A 49 -15.70 -10.38 -15.94
N GLU A 50 -16.03 -10.05 -17.17
CA GLU A 50 -15.20 -10.42 -18.31
C GLU A 50 -14.05 -9.44 -18.47
N VAL A 51 -12.84 -9.97 -18.60
CA VAL A 51 -11.62 -9.20 -18.86
C VAL A 51 -10.90 -9.76 -20.08
N SER A 52 -10.06 -8.95 -20.72
CA SER A 52 -9.18 -9.43 -21.79
C SER A 52 -8.11 -10.36 -21.23
N ASP A 53 -7.72 -11.35 -22.02
CA ASP A 53 -6.71 -12.35 -21.62
C ASP A 53 -5.38 -11.72 -21.25
N ASP A 54 -5.02 -10.60 -21.89
CA ASP A 54 -3.78 -9.85 -21.63
C ASP A 54 -3.77 -9.14 -20.26
N SER A 55 -4.94 -8.95 -19.64
CA SER A 55 -5.08 -8.28 -18.34
C SER A 55 -4.88 -9.22 -17.16
N VAL A 56 -4.67 -10.51 -17.40
CA VAL A 56 -4.62 -11.55 -16.37
C VAL A 56 -3.32 -12.33 -16.45
N VAL A 57 -2.70 -12.54 -15.30
CA VAL A 57 -1.48 -13.36 -15.20
C VAL A 57 -1.83 -14.83 -15.44
N GLN A 58 -1.25 -15.42 -16.46
CA GLN A 58 -1.42 -16.83 -16.79
C GLN A 58 -0.39 -17.72 -16.06
N PRO A 59 -0.74 -18.95 -15.64
CA PRO A 59 -2.06 -19.56 -15.72
C PRO A 59 -3.03 -19.00 -14.67
N LEU A 60 -4.27 -18.69 -15.09
CA LEU A 60 -5.31 -18.20 -14.18
C LEU A 60 -5.73 -19.33 -13.22
N LYS A 61 -5.52 -19.12 -11.93
CA LYS A 61 -5.94 -20.05 -10.89
C LYS A 61 -7.42 -19.91 -10.59
N SER A 62 -8.05 -21.00 -10.19
CA SER A 62 -9.49 -21.03 -9.87
C SER A 62 -9.72 -20.97 -8.35
N VAL A 63 -10.90 -20.51 -7.98
CA VAL A 63 -11.41 -20.67 -6.60
C VAL A 63 -11.52 -22.17 -6.28
N ILE A 64 -10.97 -22.58 -5.14
CA ILE A 64 -11.08 -23.96 -4.64
C ILE A 64 -12.51 -24.18 -4.13
N ARG A 65 -13.00 -23.26 -3.28
CA ARG A 65 -14.36 -23.27 -2.73
C ARG A 65 -14.73 -21.94 -2.09
N ILE A 66 -16.00 -21.76 -1.82
CA ILE A 66 -16.48 -20.66 -0.98
C ILE A 66 -16.10 -20.98 0.48
N ALA A 67 -15.72 -19.96 1.24
CA ALA A 67 -15.33 -20.11 2.63
C ALA A 67 -16.54 -20.44 3.52
N THR A 68 -16.34 -21.29 4.49
CA THR A 68 -17.32 -21.69 5.50
C THR A 68 -17.13 -20.92 6.80
N ASP A 69 -18.04 -21.06 7.75
CA ASP A 69 -17.89 -20.47 9.09
C ASP A 69 -16.73 -21.12 9.89
N GLU A 70 -16.39 -22.36 9.57
CA GLU A 70 -15.21 -23.03 10.13
C GLU A 70 -13.92 -22.38 9.64
N ASP A 71 -13.85 -22.00 8.37
CA ASP A 71 -12.70 -21.25 7.83
C ASP A 71 -12.50 -19.91 8.51
N LYS A 72 -13.60 -19.20 8.81
CA LYS A 72 -13.54 -17.94 9.57
C LYS A 72 -12.97 -18.15 10.97
N ARG A 73 -13.36 -19.23 11.65
CA ARG A 73 -12.79 -19.59 12.96
C ARG A 73 -11.31 -19.90 12.85
N THR A 74 -10.90 -20.66 11.83
CA THR A 74 -9.49 -20.95 11.58
C THR A 74 -8.67 -19.65 11.39
N VAL A 75 -9.20 -18.68 10.65
CA VAL A 75 -8.55 -17.37 10.47
C VAL A 75 -8.43 -16.63 11.80
N GLU A 76 -9.48 -16.62 12.62
CA GLU A 76 -9.45 -15.97 13.93
C GLU A 76 -8.45 -16.63 14.89
N GLU A 77 -8.41 -17.96 14.91
CA GLU A 77 -7.41 -18.73 15.66
C GLU A 77 -5.99 -18.41 15.20
N ASN A 78 -5.78 -18.30 13.88
CA ASN A 78 -4.49 -17.93 13.32
C ASN A 78 -4.08 -16.52 13.76
N HIS A 79 -5.00 -15.56 13.78
CA HIS A 79 -4.73 -14.22 14.31
C HIS A 79 -4.32 -14.21 15.80
N GLN A 80 -4.86 -15.12 16.62
CA GLN A 80 -4.39 -15.26 18.00
C GLN A 80 -2.96 -15.85 18.05
N LYS A 81 -2.71 -16.91 17.28
CA LYS A 81 -1.37 -17.51 17.17
C LYS A 81 -0.33 -16.51 16.64
N GLU A 82 -0.70 -15.65 15.70
CA GLU A 82 0.17 -14.58 15.17
C GLU A 82 0.63 -13.61 16.25
N LYS A 83 -0.29 -13.20 17.14
CA LYS A 83 0.05 -12.32 18.29
C LYS A 83 1.03 -12.98 19.25
N GLU A 84 0.86 -14.27 19.50
CA GLU A 84 1.79 -15.04 20.34
C GLU A 84 3.14 -15.24 19.66
N ALA A 85 3.11 -15.60 18.36
CA ALA A 85 4.32 -15.77 17.56
C ALA A 85 5.13 -14.48 17.48
N PHE A 86 4.47 -13.34 17.35
CA PHE A 86 5.11 -12.03 17.36
C PHE A 86 5.89 -11.79 18.65
N LYS A 87 5.29 -12.05 19.82
CA LYS A 87 5.95 -11.88 21.14
C LYS A 87 7.16 -12.80 21.26
N ILE A 88 7.00 -14.07 20.94
CA ILE A 88 8.07 -15.07 21.00
C ILE A 88 9.23 -14.67 20.08
N CYS A 89 8.93 -14.28 18.84
CA CYS A 89 9.95 -13.86 17.89
C CYS A 89 10.70 -12.61 18.39
N GLN A 90 9.98 -11.62 18.95
CA GLN A 90 10.58 -10.42 19.52
C GLN A 90 11.55 -10.72 20.69
N GLU A 91 11.20 -11.67 21.56
CA GLU A 91 12.06 -12.12 22.64
C GLU A 91 13.33 -12.81 22.11
N LYS A 92 13.17 -13.66 21.08
CA LYS A 92 14.30 -14.34 20.43
C LYS A 92 15.22 -13.36 19.71
N ILE A 93 14.70 -12.34 19.02
CA ILE A 93 15.50 -11.28 18.39
C ILE A 93 16.36 -10.58 19.44
N ARG A 94 15.79 -10.23 20.60
CA ARG A 94 16.54 -9.62 21.70
C ARG A 94 17.62 -10.55 22.26
N LYS A 95 17.30 -11.85 22.41
CA LYS A 95 18.25 -12.86 22.92
C LYS A 95 19.46 -13.03 22.00
N HIS A 96 19.26 -12.93 20.68
CA HIS A 96 20.32 -13.04 19.68
C HIS A 96 21.00 -11.69 19.37
N ASP A 97 20.63 -10.60 20.06
CA ASP A 97 21.17 -9.24 19.89
C ASP A 97 21.19 -8.80 18.40
N LEU A 98 20.09 -9.05 17.70
CA LEU A 98 19.96 -8.71 16.28
C LEU A 98 19.41 -7.29 16.12
N ASP A 99 20.11 -6.46 15.34
CA ASP A 99 19.68 -5.10 14.99
C ASP A 99 18.61 -5.13 13.89
N MET A 100 17.44 -5.66 14.25
CA MET A 100 16.26 -5.74 13.39
C MET A 100 15.00 -5.45 14.18
N LYS A 101 14.03 -4.83 13.53
CA LYS A 101 12.74 -4.49 14.11
C LYS A 101 11.66 -5.38 13.51
N LEU A 102 11.08 -6.24 14.33
CA LEU A 102 9.92 -7.05 13.94
C LEU A 102 8.70 -6.16 13.73
N ILE A 103 8.01 -6.33 12.63
CA ILE A 103 6.85 -5.51 12.24
C ILE A 103 5.56 -6.29 12.33
N ASP A 104 5.55 -7.55 11.83
CA ASP A 104 4.35 -8.37 11.77
C ASP A 104 4.71 -9.86 11.72
N ALA A 105 3.74 -10.71 12.10
CA ALA A 105 3.82 -12.15 11.97
C ALA A 105 2.54 -12.66 11.33
N GLU A 106 2.62 -13.56 10.36
CA GLU A 106 1.50 -14.07 9.58
C GLU A 106 1.59 -15.59 9.45
N TYR A 107 0.53 -16.29 9.82
CA TYR A 107 0.38 -17.71 9.51
C TYR A 107 -0.29 -17.89 8.15
N THR A 108 0.18 -18.84 7.35
CA THR A 108 -0.59 -19.28 6.19
C THR A 108 -1.89 -19.94 6.65
N PHE A 109 -2.94 -19.88 5.82
CA PHE A 109 -4.26 -20.40 6.19
C PHE A 109 -4.20 -21.89 6.60
N ASP A 110 -3.33 -22.67 5.96
CA ASP A 110 -3.09 -24.09 6.23
C ASP A 110 -2.15 -24.36 7.42
N ASN A 111 -1.67 -23.34 8.12
CA ASN A 111 -0.71 -23.41 9.23
C ASN A 111 0.63 -24.07 8.91
N ASN A 112 0.96 -24.29 7.64
CA ASN A 112 2.20 -24.95 7.22
C ASN A 112 3.42 -24.04 7.27
N LYS A 113 3.21 -22.72 7.38
CA LYS A 113 4.27 -21.73 7.35
C LYS A 113 3.95 -20.53 8.25
N VAL A 114 4.98 -19.98 8.87
CA VAL A 114 4.93 -18.68 9.56
C VAL A 114 5.87 -17.70 8.87
N LEU A 115 5.35 -16.54 8.51
CA LEU A 115 6.11 -15.44 7.92
C LEU A 115 6.30 -14.36 8.98
N PHE A 116 7.54 -13.91 9.16
CA PHE A 116 7.88 -12.77 10.00
C PHE A 116 8.38 -11.64 9.12
N TYR A 117 7.73 -10.48 9.22
CA TYR A 117 8.10 -9.27 8.49
C TYR A 117 8.92 -8.37 9.39
N PHE A 118 10.07 -7.91 8.90
CA PHE A 118 10.97 -7.07 9.66
C PHE A 118 11.59 -5.96 8.81
N THR A 119 12.08 -4.91 9.49
CA THR A 119 12.92 -3.87 8.90
C THR A 119 14.31 -3.90 9.56
N ALA A 120 15.33 -3.59 8.78
CA ALA A 120 16.71 -3.44 9.25
C ALA A 120 17.47 -2.51 8.29
N ASP A 121 18.47 -1.80 8.80
CA ASP A 121 19.28 -0.87 8.00
C ASP A 121 20.31 -1.57 7.11
N GLY A 122 20.60 -2.83 7.40
CA GLY A 122 21.59 -3.64 6.68
C GLY A 122 21.18 -5.09 6.50
N ARG A 123 22.15 -5.89 6.10
CA ARG A 123 21.99 -7.35 5.97
C ARG A 123 22.16 -8.00 7.33
N ILE A 124 21.16 -8.71 7.80
CA ILE A 124 21.15 -9.41 9.09
C ILE A 124 21.43 -10.90 8.87
N ASP A 125 22.29 -11.48 9.72
CA ASP A 125 22.45 -12.93 9.80
C ASP A 125 21.48 -13.51 10.84
N PHE A 126 20.39 -14.06 10.36
CA PHE A 126 19.30 -14.60 11.18
C PHE A 126 19.28 -16.15 11.20
N ARG A 127 20.37 -16.84 10.81
CA ARG A 127 20.40 -18.30 10.75
C ARG A 127 20.09 -18.98 12.07
N GLU A 128 20.68 -18.49 13.16
CA GLU A 128 20.43 -19.03 14.51
C GLU A 128 19.01 -18.69 15.01
N LEU A 129 18.53 -17.49 14.72
CA LEU A 129 17.15 -17.09 15.00
C LEU A 129 16.15 -18.04 14.32
N VAL A 130 16.37 -18.38 13.04
CA VAL A 130 15.49 -19.29 12.30
C VAL A 130 15.47 -20.68 12.91
N LYS A 131 16.62 -21.22 13.36
CA LYS A 131 16.70 -22.51 14.05
C LYS A 131 15.90 -22.49 15.34
N ASP A 132 16.08 -21.46 16.16
CA ASP A 132 15.37 -21.29 17.42
C ASP A 132 13.85 -21.17 17.21
N LEU A 133 13.41 -20.40 16.21
CA LEU A 133 11.99 -20.26 15.87
C LEU A 133 11.40 -21.57 15.34
N ALA A 134 12.13 -22.28 14.47
CA ALA A 134 11.69 -23.58 13.94
C ALA A 134 11.53 -24.63 15.04
N ALA A 135 12.40 -24.63 16.06
CA ALA A 135 12.29 -25.52 17.21
C ALA A 135 11.04 -25.23 18.06
N VAL A 136 10.64 -23.96 18.17
CA VAL A 136 9.44 -23.53 18.94
C VAL A 136 8.15 -23.82 18.17
N PHE A 137 8.07 -23.36 16.91
CA PHE A 137 6.81 -23.42 16.14
C PHE A 137 6.61 -24.74 15.40
N ARG A 138 7.66 -25.53 15.20
CA ARG A 138 7.64 -26.80 14.46
C ARG A 138 7.01 -26.70 13.07
N THR A 139 7.12 -25.52 12.46
CA THR A 139 6.62 -25.18 11.13
C THR A 139 7.72 -24.52 10.31
N ARG A 140 7.50 -24.37 9.02
CA ARG A 140 8.44 -23.66 8.15
C ARG A 140 8.45 -22.17 8.50
N ILE A 141 9.62 -21.63 8.83
CA ILE A 141 9.82 -20.21 9.16
C ILE A 141 10.34 -19.49 7.93
N GLU A 142 9.76 -18.34 7.63
CA GLU A 142 10.20 -17.44 6.57
C GLU A 142 10.33 -16.02 7.12
N LEU A 143 11.54 -15.46 7.05
CA LEU A 143 11.84 -14.09 7.44
C LEU A 143 11.90 -13.22 6.19
N ARG A 144 11.11 -12.12 6.17
CA ARG A 144 11.05 -11.18 5.06
C ARG A 144 11.39 -9.77 5.50
N GLN A 145 12.46 -9.25 4.95
CA GLN A 145 12.76 -7.83 5.10
C GLN A 145 11.80 -7.01 4.24
N ILE A 146 11.19 -5.99 4.83
CA ILE A 146 10.27 -5.08 4.16
C ILE A 146 10.79 -3.64 4.20
N GLY A 147 10.31 -2.82 3.28
CA GLY A 147 10.68 -1.40 3.24
C GLY A 147 9.89 -0.56 4.24
N VAL A 148 10.41 0.63 4.57
CA VAL A 148 9.79 1.58 5.52
C VAL A 148 8.36 1.98 5.15
N ARG A 149 8.01 2.01 3.86
CA ARG A 149 6.62 2.28 3.42
C ARG A 149 5.71 1.09 3.71
N ASP A 150 6.19 -0.14 3.53
CA ASP A 150 5.43 -1.35 3.82
C ASP A 150 5.22 -1.51 5.33
N GLU A 151 6.23 -1.18 6.15
CA GLU A 151 6.06 -1.07 7.60
C GLU A 151 4.95 -0.09 7.95
N THR A 152 5.00 1.13 7.38
CA THR A 152 3.99 2.16 7.61
C THR A 152 2.60 1.70 7.15
N LYS A 153 2.52 0.99 6.02
CA LYS A 153 1.28 0.41 5.49
C LYS A 153 0.67 -0.62 6.45
N ILE A 154 1.48 -1.49 7.04
CA ILE A 154 1.05 -2.52 7.99
C ILE A 154 0.59 -1.88 9.30
N ARG A 155 1.37 -0.94 9.84
CA ARG A 155 1.05 -0.25 11.11
C ARG A 155 -0.16 0.67 11.01
N GLY A 156 -0.38 1.26 9.83
CA GLY A 156 -1.38 2.30 9.64
C GLY A 156 -1.01 3.61 10.35
N GLY A 157 -2.01 4.45 10.56
CA GLY A 157 -1.87 5.74 11.25
C GLY A 157 -2.58 6.88 10.53
N LEU A 158 -2.29 8.11 10.95
CA LEU A 158 -2.83 9.33 10.37
C LEU A 158 -1.74 10.09 9.60
N GLY A 159 -2.10 10.63 8.46
CA GLY A 159 -1.25 11.55 7.70
C GLY A 159 -1.25 12.95 8.28
N ILE A 160 -0.35 13.82 7.79
CA ILE A 160 -0.34 15.25 8.15
C ILE A 160 -1.65 15.97 7.79
N CYS A 161 -2.44 15.40 6.87
CA CYS A 161 -3.77 15.89 6.48
C CYS A 161 -4.89 15.48 7.46
N GLY A 162 -4.58 14.76 8.55
CA GLY A 162 -5.55 14.26 9.54
C GLY A 162 -6.37 13.05 9.08
N ARG A 163 -6.14 12.54 7.86
CA ARG A 163 -6.83 11.35 7.33
C ARG A 163 -6.00 10.08 7.56
N PRO A 164 -6.63 8.90 7.62
CA PRO A 164 -5.89 7.63 7.58
C PRO A 164 -4.94 7.57 6.38
N LEU A 165 -3.78 6.94 6.56
CA LEU A 165 -2.74 6.87 5.54
C LEU A 165 -3.27 6.25 4.25
N CYS A 166 -2.99 6.90 3.10
CA CYS A 166 -3.40 6.41 1.78
C CYS A 166 -2.90 4.99 1.51
N CYS A 167 -1.65 4.69 1.90
CA CYS A 167 -1.04 3.37 1.72
C CYS A 167 -1.71 2.26 2.56
N SER A 168 -2.32 2.58 3.70
CA SER A 168 -3.01 1.60 4.54
C SER A 168 -4.51 1.46 4.22
N THR A 169 -5.07 2.35 3.40
CA THR A 169 -6.50 2.37 3.08
C THR A 169 -6.84 1.94 1.66
N TYR A 170 -6.43 2.70 0.66
CA TYR A 170 -6.84 2.47 -0.73
C TYR A 170 -5.67 2.34 -1.73
N LEU A 171 -4.52 2.97 -1.45
CA LEU A 171 -3.41 2.99 -2.39
C LEU A 171 -2.66 1.65 -2.38
N THR A 172 -2.86 0.88 -3.43
CA THR A 172 -2.28 -0.47 -3.57
C THR A 172 -0.98 -0.48 -4.36
N GLU A 173 -0.85 0.44 -5.32
CA GLU A 173 0.32 0.59 -6.19
C GLU A 173 0.96 1.96 -5.98
N PHE A 174 2.28 2.01 -6.10
CA PHE A 174 3.05 3.22 -5.83
C PHE A 174 3.82 3.62 -7.08
N ALA A 175 3.38 4.70 -7.71
CA ALA A 175 4.15 5.37 -8.75
C ALA A 175 5.38 6.07 -8.14
N ALA A 176 6.36 6.36 -8.99
CA ALA A 176 7.51 7.17 -8.60
C ALA A 176 7.05 8.61 -8.31
N VAL A 177 7.39 9.13 -7.13
CA VAL A 177 7.09 10.50 -6.72
C VAL A 177 8.33 11.35 -6.85
N SER A 178 8.20 12.53 -7.48
CA SER A 178 9.28 13.47 -7.68
C SER A 178 9.08 14.78 -6.90
N ILE A 179 10.17 15.51 -6.67
CA ILE A 179 10.10 16.86 -6.08
C ILE A 179 9.39 17.83 -7.04
N LYS A 180 9.43 17.56 -8.35
CA LYS A 180 8.73 18.36 -9.37
C LYS A 180 7.23 18.42 -9.06
N MET A 181 6.59 17.29 -8.76
CA MET A 181 5.18 17.21 -8.37
C MET A 181 4.85 18.12 -7.17
N ALA A 182 5.73 18.19 -6.17
CA ALA A 182 5.54 19.07 -5.02
C ALA A 182 5.63 20.55 -5.41
N LYS A 183 6.52 20.92 -6.36
CA LYS A 183 6.63 22.28 -6.88
C LYS A 183 5.39 22.67 -7.67
N GLU A 184 4.91 21.82 -8.55
CA GLU A 184 3.70 22.04 -9.37
C GLU A 184 2.45 22.23 -8.53
N GLN A 185 2.40 21.57 -7.38
CA GLN A 185 1.31 21.70 -6.40
C GLN A 185 1.52 22.86 -5.40
N ASN A 186 2.49 23.74 -5.64
CA ASN A 186 2.82 24.90 -4.79
C ASN A 186 3.10 24.54 -3.32
N LEU A 187 3.64 23.33 -3.07
CA LEU A 187 4.01 22.91 -1.73
C LEU A 187 5.40 23.42 -1.36
N SER A 188 5.55 23.83 -0.10
CA SER A 188 6.86 24.17 0.45
C SER A 188 7.80 22.97 0.32
N LEU A 189 9.01 23.18 -0.21
CA LEU A 189 10.03 22.13 -0.37
C LEU A 189 10.70 21.71 0.97
N ASN A 190 10.18 22.18 2.09
CA ASN A 190 10.64 21.73 3.39
C ASN A 190 10.40 20.21 3.53
N PRO A 191 11.42 19.39 3.78
CA PRO A 191 11.29 17.95 3.94
C PRO A 191 10.19 17.52 4.92
N THR A 192 9.98 18.27 5.99
CA THR A 192 8.91 17.99 6.98
C THR A 192 7.50 18.17 6.43
N LYS A 193 7.34 18.93 5.34
CA LYS A 193 6.04 19.21 4.71
C LYS A 193 5.72 18.28 3.54
N ILE A 194 6.75 17.78 2.86
CA ILE A 194 6.59 16.92 1.67
C ILE A 194 6.89 15.44 1.93
N SER A 195 7.40 15.10 3.12
CA SER A 195 7.63 13.70 3.51
C SER A 195 6.42 13.12 4.22
N GLY A 196 6.09 11.88 3.89
CA GLY A 196 5.11 11.10 4.61
C GLY A 196 5.66 10.52 5.92
N VAL A 197 4.80 9.89 6.70
CA VAL A 197 5.18 9.22 7.98
C VAL A 197 6.28 8.17 7.77
N CYS A 198 6.36 7.57 6.58
CA CYS A 198 7.43 6.62 6.21
C CYS A 198 8.79 7.27 5.88
N GLY A 199 8.94 8.59 6.01
CA GLY A 199 10.17 9.32 5.67
C GLY A 199 10.44 9.50 4.17
N ARG A 200 9.63 8.93 3.28
CA ARG A 200 9.71 9.14 1.83
C ARG A 200 8.73 10.23 1.39
N LEU A 201 8.92 10.78 0.18
CA LEU A 201 7.97 11.73 -0.41
C LEU A 201 6.54 11.17 -0.33
N MET A 202 5.58 12.05 -0.04
CA MET A 202 4.17 11.68 0.11
C MET A 202 3.63 11.07 -1.17
N CYS A 203 3.14 9.83 -1.09
CA CYS A 203 2.58 9.12 -2.23
C CYS A 203 1.28 9.75 -2.77
N CYS A 204 0.59 10.55 -1.96
CA CYS A 204 -0.62 11.25 -2.37
C CYS A 204 -0.36 12.42 -3.34
N LEU A 205 0.88 12.87 -3.52
CA LEU A 205 1.24 13.88 -4.53
C LEU A 205 0.85 13.44 -5.95
N THR A 206 0.87 12.14 -6.22
CA THR A 206 0.46 11.61 -7.52
C THR A 206 -1.04 11.69 -7.79
N ASN A 207 -1.87 11.83 -6.74
CA ASN A 207 -3.33 11.81 -6.90
C ASN A 207 -3.87 13.04 -7.64
N GLU A 208 -3.20 14.17 -7.53
CA GLU A 208 -3.66 15.45 -8.04
C GLU A 208 -2.71 16.02 -9.12
N GLU A 209 -1.62 15.31 -9.44
CA GLU A 209 -0.59 15.77 -10.38
C GLU A 209 -1.18 16.18 -11.72
N GLU A 210 -1.95 15.30 -12.35
CA GLU A 210 -2.57 15.55 -13.65
C GLU A 210 -3.48 16.78 -13.63
N THR A 211 -4.26 16.93 -12.55
CA THR A 211 -5.13 18.11 -12.38
C THR A 211 -4.33 19.39 -12.29
N TYR A 212 -3.23 19.39 -11.52
CA TYR A 212 -2.37 20.56 -11.42
C TYR A 212 -1.63 20.86 -12.73
N GLU A 213 -1.18 19.86 -13.46
CA GLU A 213 -0.56 20.06 -14.79
C GLU A 213 -1.52 20.74 -15.76
N VAL A 214 -2.77 20.25 -15.83
CA VAL A 214 -3.79 20.85 -16.70
C VAL A 214 -4.09 22.29 -16.28
N LEU A 215 -4.31 22.55 -15.00
CA LEU A 215 -4.61 23.89 -14.51
C LEU A 215 -3.43 24.86 -14.68
N ASN A 216 -2.20 24.43 -14.38
CA ASN A 216 -1.00 25.24 -14.58
C ASN A 216 -0.78 25.59 -16.05
N SER A 217 -1.11 24.71 -16.99
CA SER A 217 -0.96 24.98 -18.42
C SER A 217 -1.88 26.09 -18.94
N GLN A 218 -2.96 26.39 -18.21
CA GLN A 218 -3.93 27.44 -18.54
C GLN A 218 -3.62 28.80 -17.87
N LEU A 219 -2.65 28.83 -16.96
CA LEU A 219 -2.29 30.00 -16.19
C LEU A 219 -0.97 30.62 -16.71
N PRO A 220 -0.81 31.93 -16.60
CA PRO A 220 0.48 32.59 -16.92
C PRO A 220 1.56 32.13 -15.93
N SER A 221 2.80 32.19 -16.36
CA SER A 221 3.95 31.84 -15.52
C SER A 221 4.35 32.99 -14.59
N VAL A 222 5.03 32.64 -13.50
CA VAL A 222 5.64 33.67 -12.63
C VAL A 222 6.68 34.45 -13.43
N GLY A 223 6.56 35.78 -13.42
CA GLY A 223 7.37 36.72 -14.22
C GLY A 223 6.69 37.20 -15.50
N ASP A 224 5.57 36.60 -15.91
CA ASP A 224 4.83 37.07 -17.08
C ASP A 224 4.12 38.39 -16.79
N MET A 225 4.00 39.24 -17.82
CA MET A 225 3.19 40.46 -17.81
C MET A 225 1.74 40.07 -18.14
N VAL A 226 0.81 40.40 -17.28
CA VAL A 226 -0.63 40.16 -17.49
C VAL A 226 -1.41 41.48 -17.46
N THR A 227 -2.49 41.53 -18.23
CA THR A 227 -3.43 42.63 -18.25
C THR A 227 -4.82 42.12 -17.90
N THR A 228 -5.47 42.76 -16.91
CA THR A 228 -6.85 42.42 -16.51
C THR A 228 -7.85 42.99 -17.51
N SER A 229 -9.11 42.54 -17.45
CA SER A 229 -10.23 43.08 -18.24
C SER A 229 -10.43 44.59 -18.05
N ASP A 230 -10.04 45.10 -16.87
CA ASP A 230 -10.16 46.52 -16.49
C ASP A 230 -8.95 47.37 -16.93
N GLY A 231 -8.00 46.76 -17.66
CA GLY A 231 -6.83 47.45 -18.21
C GLY A 231 -5.65 47.60 -17.24
N LEU A 232 -5.70 47.01 -16.06
CA LEU A 232 -4.58 47.00 -15.12
C LEU A 232 -3.51 46.00 -15.60
N THR A 233 -2.26 46.44 -15.60
CA THR A 233 -1.10 45.62 -15.97
C THR A 233 -0.23 45.33 -14.76
N GLY A 234 0.34 44.13 -14.70
CA GLY A 234 1.24 43.77 -13.62
C GLY A 234 2.05 42.51 -13.94
N VAL A 235 3.16 42.33 -13.23
CA VAL A 235 4.01 41.15 -13.34
C VAL A 235 3.55 40.10 -12.33
N VAL A 236 3.32 38.89 -12.80
CA VAL A 236 2.91 37.76 -11.92
C VAL A 236 4.02 37.43 -10.94
N GLN A 237 3.74 37.56 -9.64
CA GLN A 237 4.66 37.25 -8.54
C GLN A 237 4.47 35.85 -8.01
N SER A 238 3.21 35.43 -7.87
CA SER A 238 2.87 34.07 -7.43
C SER A 238 1.48 33.69 -7.92
N LEU A 239 1.21 32.37 -7.92
CA LEU A 239 -0.01 31.77 -8.39
C LEU A 239 -0.62 30.91 -7.28
N SER A 240 -1.92 30.95 -7.15
CA SER A 240 -2.67 29.98 -6.35
C SER A 240 -3.66 29.25 -7.26
N VAL A 241 -3.24 28.12 -7.80
CA VAL A 241 -3.98 27.35 -8.82
C VAL A 241 -5.37 26.97 -8.34
N LEU A 242 -5.50 26.42 -7.13
CA LEU A 242 -6.80 26.00 -6.58
C LEU A 242 -7.74 27.16 -6.24
N ARG A 243 -7.21 28.34 -5.99
CA ARG A 243 -8.00 29.53 -5.69
C ARG A 243 -8.26 30.38 -6.93
N CYS A 244 -7.65 30.03 -8.06
CA CYS A 244 -7.66 30.83 -9.30
C CYS A 244 -7.24 32.28 -9.06
N LEU A 245 -6.21 32.50 -8.20
CA LEU A 245 -5.71 33.81 -7.84
C LEU A 245 -4.32 34.02 -8.42
N LEU A 246 -4.14 35.20 -9.03
CA LEU A 246 -2.86 35.76 -9.46
C LEU A 246 -2.48 36.85 -8.48
N TYR A 247 -1.27 36.80 -7.95
CA TYR A 247 -0.69 37.90 -7.20
C TYR A 247 0.28 38.65 -8.11
N THR A 248 0.01 39.90 -8.36
CA THR A 248 0.86 40.75 -9.20
C THR A 248 1.51 41.84 -8.35
N SER A 249 2.69 42.29 -8.76
CA SER A 249 3.22 43.61 -8.35
C SER A 249 2.71 44.65 -9.33
N ASP A 250 2.31 45.82 -8.83
CA ASP A 250 1.99 46.94 -9.69
C ASP A 250 3.16 47.24 -10.61
N ALA A 251 2.88 47.34 -11.90
CA ALA A 251 3.83 47.93 -12.83
C ALA A 251 3.84 49.44 -12.54
N ALA A 252 4.86 49.87 -11.82
CA ALA A 252 5.09 51.31 -11.59
C ALA A 252 5.39 52.02 -12.89
#